data_c0f81cdb2d5571426c2a6a832467d7b2
#
_entry.id   c0f81cdb2d5571426c2a6a832467d7b2
#
_cell.length_a   1.000
_cell.length_b   1.000
_cell.length_c   1.000
_cell.angle_alpha   90.00
_cell.angle_beta   90.00
_cell.angle_gamma   90.00
#
_symmetry.space_group_name_H-M   'P 1'
#
loop_
_entity.id
_entity.type
_entity.pdbx_description
1 polymer ?
#
loop_
_entity_poly.entity_id
_entity_poly.type
_entity_poly.pdbx_seq_one_letter_code
_entity_poly.pdbx_strand_id
1 'polypeptide(L)'
;MREFKLKKIINVVLFPFILFSGCENNVEENSEDNPVDCTEVETYYTENVAPILESNCTGCHSGPTPTAGLSLDSYSNVRAAIKTGDVLDRVNRNSGDGGFMPNGGTKLSDANLEILQTFFDMECSE
;
A
#
# COMPACT_ATOMS: atom_id res chain seq x y z
N MET A 1 -66.01 61.34 -22.05
CA MET A 1 -67.23 60.48 -22.02
C MET A 1 -66.89 59.06 -22.45
N ARG A 2 -67.27 58.14 -21.59
CA ARG A 2 -67.37 56.69 -21.79
C ARG A 2 -66.07 55.88 -21.77
N GLU A 3 -65.95 55.33 -20.59
CA GLU A 3 -65.23 54.14 -20.21
C GLU A 3 -65.50 52.95 -21.09
N PHE A 4 -64.47 52.18 -21.41
CA PHE A 4 -64.63 50.76 -21.73
C PHE A 4 -63.65 49.96 -20.89
N LYS A 5 -64.23 49.33 -19.86
CA LYS A 5 -63.60 48.31 -19.07
C LYS A 5 -63.44 47.06 -19.93
N LEU A 6 -62.20 46.68 -20.22
CA LEU A 6 -61.94 45.36 -20.75
C LEU A 6 -61.21 44.57 -19.66
N LYS A 7 -61.98 43.74 -18.97
CA LYS A 7 -61.48 42.75 -18.04
C LYS A 7 -60.74 41.69 -18.86
N LYS A 8 -59.43 41.72 -18.84
CA LYS A 8 -58.62 40.61 -19.33
C LYS A 8 -58.42 39.66 -18.18
N ILE A 9 -59.11 38.51 -18.28
CA ILE A 9 -58.94 37.36 -17.41
C ILE A 9 -57.60 36.78 -17.72
N ILE A 10 -56.62 37.03 -16.89
CA ILE A 10 -55.34 36.36 -16.96
C ILE A 10 -55.51 35.02 -16.26
N ASN A 11 -55.59 33.97 -17.07
CA ASN A 11 -55.56 32.63 -16.60
C ASN A 11 -54.13 32.31 -16.17
N VAL A 12 -53.87 32.45 -14.86
CA VAL A 12 -52.61 32.04 -14.26
C VAL A 12 -52.63 30.53 -14.18
N VAL A 13 -52.07 29.91 -15.19
CA VAL A 13 -51.75 28.50 -15.12
C VAL A 13 -50.58 28.36 -14.10
N LEU A 14 -50.95 27.94 -12.92
CA LEU A 14 -50.03 27.60 -11.87
C LEU A 14 -49.32 26.28 -12.29
N PHE A 15 -48.16 26.42 -12.92
CA PHE A 15 -47.27 25.32 -13.23
C PHE A 15 -46.54 24.96 -11.92
N PRO A 16 -46.72 23.75 -11.38
CA PRO A 16 -45.95 23.36 -10.21
C PRO A 16 -44.49 23.18 -10.64
N PHE A 17 -43.66 24.09 -10.22
CA PHE A 17 -42.21 24.00 -10.35
C PHE A 17 -41.75 22.89 -9.41
N ILE A 18 -41.67 21.66 -9.94
CA ILE A 18 -41.03 20.57 -9.21
C ILE A 18 -39.55 20.88 -9.17
N LEU A 19 -39.11 21.41 -8.04
CA LEU A 19 -37.70 21.50 -7.72
C LEU A 19 -37.18 20.08 -7.53
N PHE A 20 -36.65 19.51 -8.60
CA PHE A 20 -35.70 18.40 -8.47
C PHE A 20 -34.45 18.97 -7.81
N SER A 21 -34.40 18.88 -6.49
CA SER A 21 -33.14 18.94 -5.76
C SER A 21 -32.37 17.69 -6.11
N GLY A 22 -31.67 17.71 -7.24
CA GLY A 22 -30.61 16.80 -7.52
C GLY A 22 -29.55 17.02 -6.44
N CYS A 23 -29.40 16.07 -5.52
CA CYS A 23 -28.16 15.93 -4.79
C CYS A 23 -27.10 15.56 -5.82
N GLU A 24 -26.48 16.54 -6.44
CA GLU A 24 -25.19 16.34 -7.05
C GLU A 24 -24.24 16.11 -5.88
N ASN A 25 -23.93 14.85 -5.61
CA ASN A 25 -22.74 14.48 -4.91
C ASN A 25 -21.58 14.91 -5.81
N ASN A 26 -21.25 16.19 -5.76
CA ASN A 26 -19.92 16.62 -6.07
C ASN A 26 -19.05 16.06 -4.95
N VAL A 27 -18.68 14.79 -5.08
CA VAL A 27 -17.43 14.32 -4.56
C VAL A 27 -16.41 15.11 -5.37
N GLU A 28 -16.02 16.27 -4.85
CA GLU A 28 -14.75 16.84 -5.21
C GLU A 28 -13.74 15.79 -4.75
N GLU A 29 -13.42 14.89 -5.67
CA GLU A 29 -12.26 14.03 -5.62
C GLU A 29 -11.03 14.92 -5.78
N ASN A 30 -10.85 15.78 -4.77
CA ASN A 30 -9.63 16.53 -4.57
C ASN A 30 -8.73 15.68 -3.66
N SER A 31 -8.55 14.43 -4.09
CA SER A 31 -7.38 13.66 -3.77
C SER A 31 -6.40 13.93 -4.89
N GLU A 32 -5.50 14.83 -4.66
CA GLU A 32 -4.16 14.71 -5.21
C GLU A 32 -3.54 13.48 -4.51
N ASP A 33 -4.19 12.32 -4.66
CA ASP A 33 -3.58 11.03 -4.45
C ASP A 33 -2.68 10.82 -5.66
N ASN A 34 -1.52 11.47 -5.61
CA ASN A 34 -0.42 10.99 -6.41
C ASN A 34 -0.22 9.54 -5.97
N PRO A 35 -0.48 8.55 -6.83
CA PRO A 35 -0.40 7.16 -6.41
C PRO A 35 1.04 6.89 -5.97
N VAL A 36 1.19 6.44 -4.74
CA VAL A 36 2.50 6.03 -4.21
C VAL A 36 3.11 5.03 -5.17
N ASP A 37 4.23 5.39 -5.78
CA ASP A 37 4.93 4.53 -6.76
C ASP A 37 6.02 3.72 -6.06
N CYS A 38 5.80 2.42 -5.96
CA CYS A 38 6.74 1.46 -5.39
C CYS A 38 7.51 0.66 -6.45
N THR A 39 7.40 1.00 -7.73
CA THR A 39 7.96 0.20 -8.84
C THR A 39 9.47 -0.03 -8.68
N GLU A 40 10.21 0.98 -8.25
CA GLU A 40 11.65 0.85 -8.01
C GLU A 40 11.94 -0.12 -6.86
N VAL A 41 11.20 -0.02 -5.77
CA VAL A 41 11.35 -0.90 -4.60
C VAL A 41 11.00 -2.34 -4.94
N GLU A 42 9.94 -2.57 -5.72
CA GLU A 42 9.53 -3.91 -6.18
C GLU A 42 10.53 -4.52 -7.15
N THR A 43 11.08 -3.71 -8.05
CA THR A 43 12.15 -4.14 -8.96
C THR A 43 13.39 -4.55 -8.17
N TYR A 44 13.82 -3.70 -7.24
CA TYR A 44 14.97 -4.02 -6.38
C TYR A 44 14.76 -5.30 -5.58
N TYR A 45 13.55 -5.46 -5.02
CA TYR A 45 13.18 -6.70 -4.33
C TYR A 45 13.33 -7.92 -5.23
N THR A 46 12.75 -7.89 -6.42
CA THR A 46 12.73 -9.02 -7.33
C THR A 46 14.13 -9.43 -7.80
N GLU A 47 14.95 -8.43 -8.09
CA GLU A 47 16.29 -8.67 -8.65
C GLU A 47 17.34 -9.02 -7.59
N ASN A 48 17.22 -8.48 -6.39
CA ASN A 48 18.28 -8.56 -5.39
C ASN A 48 17.88 -9.29 -4.10
N VAL A 49 16.67 -9.01 -3.57
CA VAL A 49 16.26 -9.52 -2.26
C VAL A 49 15.66 -10.92 -2.33
N ALA A 50 14.75 -11.16 -3.28
CA ALA A 50 14.07 -12.44 -3.41
C ALA A 50 15.02 -13.63 -3.53
N PRO A 51 16.09 -13.59 -4.35
CA PRO A 51 17.06 -14.69 -4.44
C PRO A 51 17.78 -15.01 -3.11
N ILE A 52 18.05 -13.98 -2.30
CA ILE A 52 18.66 -14.17 -0.96
C ILE A 52 17.69 -14.90 -0.04
N LEU A 53 16.42 -14.48 -0.03
CA LEU A 53 15.38 -15.05 0.82
C LEU A 53 15.06 -16.49 0.41
N GLU A 54 14.93 -16.75 -0.89
CA GLU A 54 14.69 -18.09 -1.42
C GLU A 54 15.79 -19.08 -1.02
N SER A 55 17.03 -18.63 -1.05
CA SER A 55 18.17 -19.49 -0.74
C SER A 55 18.38 -19.73 0.76
N ASN A 56 17.94 -18.80 1.63
CA ASN A 56 18.31 -18.80 3.04
C ASN A 56 17.15 -18.80 4.03
N CYS A 57 15.95 -18.42 3.61
CA CYS A 57 14.86 -18.10 4.54
C CYS A 57 13.55 -18.87 4.26
N THR A 58 13.12 -18.94 2.99
CA THR A 58 11.79 -19.46 2.63
C THR A 58 11.63 -20.94 2.92
N GLY A 59 12.72 -21.70 3.06
CA GLY A 59 12.65 -23.11 3.50
C GLY A 59 11.92 -23.30 4.85
N CYS A 60 11.97 -22.28 5.72
CA CYS A 60 11.28 -22.28 7.01
C CYS A 60 10.19 -21.20 7.11
N HIS A 61 10.35 -20.11 6.35
CA HIS A 61 9.50 -18.94 6.45
C HIS A 61 8.60 -18.77 5.21
N SER A 62 7.92 -19.83 4.80
CA SER A 62 6.96 -19.81 3.69
C SER A 62 5.80 -20.81 3.91
N GLY A 63 4.81 -20.74 3.00
CA GLY A 63 3.68 -21.67 2.99
C GLY A 63 2.61 -21.40 4.04
N PRO A 64 1.67 -22.35 4.26
CA PRO A 64 0.49 -22.13 5.07
C PRO A 64 0.75 -22.06 6.58
N THR A 65 1.90 -22.56 7.04
CA THR A 65 2.30 -22.58 8.46
C THR A 65 3.77 -22.21 8.61
N PRO A 66 4.15 -20.97 8.29
CA PRO A 66 5.53 -20.55 8.35
C PRO A 66 6.04 -20.54 9.80
N THR A 67 7.33 -20.83 9.99
CA THR A 67 7.95 -20.85 11.31
C THR A 67 7.78 -19.51 12.01
N ALA A 68 7.36 -19.55 13.27
CA ALA A 68 7.03 -18.37 14.09
C ALA A 68 5.94 -17.44 13.50
N GLY A 69 5.14 -17.93 12.55
CA GLY A 69 4.13 -17.13 11.87
C GLY A 69 4.68 -16.09 10.89
N LEU A 70 6.00 -16.11 10.64
CA LEU A 70 6.65 -15.17 9.73
C LEU A 70 6.72 -15.77 8.31
N SER A 71 5.97 -15.18 7.36
CA SER A 71 6.07 -15.51 5.93
C SER A 71 6.99 -14.53 5.21
N LEU A 72 7.90 -15.06 4.39
CA LEU A 72 8.85 -14.31 3.57
C LEU A 72 8.79 -14.75 2.08
N ASP A 73 7.61 -15.16 1.63
CA ASP A 73 7.37 -15.72 0.30
C ASP A 73 6.74 -14.75 -0.70
N SER A 74 6.50 -13.50 -0.30
CA SER A 74 5.95 -12.46 -1.17
C SER A 74 6.55 -11.09 -0.86
N TYR A 75 6.56 -10.20 -1.87
CA TYR A 75 7.03 -8.82 -1.69
C TYR A 75 6.36 -8.12 -0.50
N SER A 76 5.03 -8.18 -0.42
CA SER A 76 4.28 -7.50 0.65
C SER A 76 4.62 -8.02 2.04
N ASN A 77 4.75 -9.34 2.21
CA ASN A 77 5.12 -9.95 3.48
C ASN A 77 6.55 -9.58 3.88
N VAL A 78 7.48 -9.64 2.94
CA VAL A 78 8.87 -9.27 3.17
C VAL A 78 9.01 -7.79 3.49
N ARG A 79 8.31 -6.92 2.75
CA ARG A 79 8.34 -5.48 2.99
C ARG A 79 7.84 -5.13 4.39
N ALA A 80 6.72 -5.74 4.81
CA ALA A 80 6.19 -5.57 6.17
C ALA A 80 7.17 -6.07 7.23
N ALA A 81 7.72 -7.28 7.07
CA ALA A 81 8.62 -7.90 8.04
C ALA A 81 9.95 -7.14 8.17
N ILE A 82 10.52 -6.67 7.06
CA ILE A 82 11.81 -5.96 7.10
C ILE A 82 11.68 -4.56 7.68
N LYS A 83 10.55 -3.87 7.43
CA LYS A 83 10.28 -2.53 7.99
C LYS A 83 10.07 -2.52 9.50
N THR A 84 9.72 -3.64 10.12
CA THR A 84 9.72 -3.75 11.59
C THR A 84 11.13 -3.79 12.18
N GLY A 85 12.16 -4.06 11.35
CA GLY A 85 13.56 -4.19 11.78
C GLY A 85 13.93 -5.56 12.35
N ASP A 86 12.99 -6.41 12.69
CA ASP A 86 13.25 -7.71 13.31
C ASP A 86 14.07 -8.63 12.42
N VAL A 87 13.80 -8.63 11.11
CA VAL A 87 14.57 -9.44 10.14
C VAL A 87 16.02 -9.01 10.12
N LEU A 88 16.29 -7.70 10.02
CA LEU A 88 17.66 -7.16 10.01
C LEU A 88 18.39 -7.41 11.31
N ASP A 89 17.74 -7.23 12.46
CA ASP A 89 18.33 -7.55 13.75
C ASP A 89 18.78 -9.02 13.80
N ARG A 90 17.90 -9.94 13.38
CA ARG A 90 18.19 -11.37 13.44
C ARG A 90 19.34 -11.82 12.54
N VAL A 91 19.39 -11.32 11.30
CA VAL A 91 20.44 -11.73 10.34
C VAL A 91 21.79 -11.07 10.64
N ASN A 92 21.81 -9.95 11.38
CA ASN A 92 23.04 -9.27 11.79
C ASN A 92 23.68 -9.85 13.05
N ARG A 93 22.97 -10.66 13.84
CA ARG A 93 23.53 -11.32 15.02
C ARG A 93 24.68 -12.25 14.66
N ASN A 94 25.49 -12.62 15.66
CA ASN A 94 26.52 -13.62 15.47
C ASN A 94 25.96 -15.03 15.52
N SER A 95 26.60 -15.96 14.82
CA SER A 95 26.26 -17.39 14.93
C SER A 95 26.39 -17.84 16.39
N GLY A 96 25.34 -18.44 16.92
CA GLY A 96 25.26 -18.87 18.32
C GLY A 96 24.55 -17.91 19.26
N ASP A 97 24.29 -16.68 18.86
CA ASP A 97 23.45 -15.75 19.62
C ASP A 97 21.99 -16.20 19.59
N GLY A 98 21.28 -15.99 20.70
CA GLY A 98 19.85 -16.30 20.75
C GLY A 98 19.07 -15.55 19.69
N GLY A 99 18.32 -16.28 18.84
CA GLY A 99 17.52 -15.70 17.76
C GLY A 99 18.32 -15.27 16.53
N PHE A 100 19.56 -15.68 16.39
CA PHE A 100 20.30 -15.58 15.13
C PHE A 100 19.57 -16.31 13.98
N MET A 101 19.62 -15.71 12.81
CA MET A 101 19.09 -16.26 11.56
C MET A 101 20.12 -16.20 10.43
N PRO A 102 20.16 -17.20 9.52
CA PRO A 102 19.35 -18.44 9.49
C PRO A 102 19.66 -19.39 10.66
N ASN A 103 18.61 -19.92 11.29
CA ASN A 103 18.78 -20.81 12.44
C ASN A 103 19.51 -22.12 12.04
N GLY A 104 20.62 -22.40 12.72
CA GLY A 104 21.46 -23.56 12.39
C GLY A 104 22.26 -23.43 11.08
N GLY A 105 22.13 -22.29 10.39
CA GLY A 105 22.85 -21.97 9.17
C GLY A 105 24.10 -21.11 9.39
N THR A 106 24.69 -20.66 8.29
CA THR A 106 25.84 -19.75 8.27
C THR A 106 25.30 -18.30 8.19
N LYS A 107 26.02 -17.37 8.82
CA LYS A 107 25.73 -15.94 8.67
C LYS A 107 25.75 -15.53 7.18
N LEU A 108 24.83 -14.69 6.78
CA LEU A 108 24.81 -14.11 5.44
C LEU A 108 26.13 -13.36 5.17
N SER A 109 26.53 -13.33 3.91
CA SER A 109 27.68 -12.48 3.51
C SER A 109 27.38 -11.00 3.74
N ASP A 110 28.43 -10.20 3.94
CA ASP A 110 28.27 -8.75 4.10
C ASP A 110 27.54 -8.12 2.90
N ALA A 111 27.80 -8.62 1.68
CA ALA A 111 27.07 -8.16 0.49
C ALA A 111 25.56 -8.44 0.57
N ASN A 112 25.15 -9.63 1.05
CA ASN A 112 23.73 -9.93 1.24
C ASN A 112 23.10 -9.10 2.34
N LEU A 113 23.83 -8.84 3.41
CA LEU A 113 23.35 -7.96 4.49
C LEU A 113 23.16 -6.52 4.01
N GLU A 114 24.07 -6.02 3.17
CA GLU A 114 23.98 -4.69 2.55
C GLU A 114 22.76 -4.57 1.63
N ILE A 115 22.48 -5.61 0.83
CA ILE A 115 21.28 -5.65 -0.02
C ILE A 115 20.00 -5.58 0.82
N LEU A 116 19.91 -6.35 1.91
CA LEU A 116 18.76 -6.32 2.80
C LEU A 116 18.62 -4.96 3.51
N GLN A 117 19.73 -4.35 3.92
CA GLN A 117 19.73 -3.02 4.51
C GLN A 117 19.27 -1.96 3.51
N THR A 118 19.79 -2.00 2.28
CA THR A 118 19.34 -1.09 1.21
C THR A 118 17.84 -1.18 0.99
N PHE A 119 17.30 -2.40 0.91
CA PHE A 119 15.86 -2.60 0.75
C PHE A 119 15.06 -2.08 1.95
N PHE A 120 15.56 -2.17 3.16
CA PHE A 120 14.96 -1.57 4.36
C PHE A 120 14.90 -0.04 4.23
N ASP A 121 15.96 0.57 3.75
CA ASP A 121 16.11 2.03 3.66
C ASP A 121 15.29 2.64 2.50
N MET A 122 14.96 1.83 1.47
CA MET A 122 14.17 2.31 0.34
C MET A 122 12.75 2.69 0.76
N GLU A 123 12.25 3.80 0.21
CA GLU A 123 10.87 4.24 0.35
C GLU A 123 10.22 4.34 -1.04
N CYS A 124 8.91 4.17 -1.08
CA CYS A 124 8.15 4.43 -2.29
C CYS A 124 8.08 5.94 -2.53
N SER A 125 8.11 6.39 -3.78
CA SER A 125 7.94 7.80 -4.14
C SER A 125 6.46 8.20 -4.08
N GLU A 126 6.20 9.44 -3.67
CA GLU A 126 4.89 10.09 -3.70
C GLU A 126 4.70 10.89 -4.98
#